data_45804b5553db729e2df1507d7a740400
#
_entry.id   45804b5553db729e2df1507d7a740400
#
_cell.length_a   1.000
_cell.length_b   1.000
_cell.length_c   1.000
_cell.angle_alpha   90.00
_cell.angle_beta   90.00
_cell.angle_gamma   90.00
#
_symmetry.space_group_name_H-M   'P 1'
#
loop_
_entity.id
_entity.type
_entity.pdbx_description
1 polymer ?
#
loop_
_entity_poly.entity_id
_entity_poly.type
_entity_poly.pdbx_seq_one_letter_code
_entity_poly.pdbx_strand_id
1 'polypeptide(L)'
;GEKSELFDMGGLAIEEFTTNLTETAFNGNLDPVVGRDDEISRVIQILARRRKNNPVLIGEPGVGKTAVAEGLAQRIVERDVPALLDDKQVISLDVGLLLAGTKYRGEFEERLKRIVDEVRSSENIILVIDEVHTLIGAGAAEGAVDAANILKPALARGELQCLGATTVEEYRKHIERDSALERRFQPVQIDEPSVDDTVDILRCLRARYERHHGLKIGDDALEAAARMGAQYIADRFLPDKAIDLIDEASARVRLRATRTPDSATGLKRELRDVMKEKEAAIREQDFERAADILDREIEIRAQLNIILSTIKRVSTPTETSTYDSVVCEEDIAGVVAAWTGIPVNKLSKTESEKLLLMEDTLHSRIIGQEQ
;
A
#
# COMPACT_ATOMS: atom_id res chain seq x y z
N GLY A 1 8.61 34.65 -3.79
CA GLY A 1 7.28 35.24 -4.04
C GLY A 1 6.65 34.73 -5.32
N GLU A 2 7.45 34.27 -6.29
CA GLU A 2 6.96 33.80 -7.60
C GLU A 2 6.63 32.28 -7.66
N LYS A 3 6.97 31.55 -6.63
CA LYS A 3 6.71 30.07 -6.61
C LYS A 3 5.37 29.67 -6.00
N SER A 4 4.64 30.55 -5.31
CA SER A 4 3.37 30.24 -4.68
C SER A 4 2.15 30.48 -5.58
N GLU A 5 2.30 31.21 -6.68
CA GLU A 5 1.19 31.53 -7.59
C GLU A 5 0.87 30.41 -8.59
N LEU A 6 1.78 29.43 -8.77
CA LEU A 6 1.57 28.30 -9.69
C LEU A 6 0.59 27.25 -9.16
N PHE A 7 0.23 27.27 -7.87
CA PHE A 7 -0.57 26.24 -7.21
C PHE A 7 -1.94 26.71 -6.71
N ASP A 8 -2.30 27.98 -6.92
CA ASP A 8 -3.60 28.50 -6.49
C ASP A 8 -4.68 28.22 -7.56
N MET A 9 -5.18 27.00 -7.57
CA MET A 9 -6.33 26.54 -8.34
C MET A 9 -7.59 26.69 -7.47
N GLY A 10 -8.05 27.92 -7.25
CA GLY A 10 -9.14 28.22 -6.34
C GLY A 10 -10.45 27.51 -6.64
N GLY A 11 -10.96 26.73 -5.67
CA GLY A 11 -12.37 26.37 -5.52
C GLY A 11 -13.01 25.52 -6.63
N LEU A 12 -12.23 24.70 -7.33
CA LEU A 12 -12.68 23.93 -8.50
C LEU A 12 -13.07 22.48 -8.12
N ALA A 13 -13.93 21.87 -8.92
CA ALA A 13 -14.35 20.47 -8.72
C ALA A 13 -13.15 19.50 -8.79
N ILE A 14 -12.06 19.88 -9.46
CA ILE A 14 -10.80 19.13 -9.48
C ILE A 14 -10.27 18.91 -8.06
N GLU A 15 -10.28 19.91 -7.16
CA GLU A 15 -9.74 19.75 -5.80
C GLU A 15 -10.54 18.79 -4.93
N GLU A 16 -11.84 18.66 -5.20
CA GLU A 16 -12.73 17.82 -4.37
C GLU A 16 -12.59 16.32 -4.70
N PHE A 17 -12.31 15.98 -5.97
CA PHE A 17 -12.35 14.58 -6.47
C PHE A 17 -11.01 14.09 -7.00
N THR A 18 -9.94 14.87 -6.82
CA THR A 18 -8.62 14.50 -7.32
C THR A 18 -7.51 14.76 -6.30
N THR A 19 -6.38 14.08 -6.51
CA THR A 19 -5.15 14.30 -5.75
C THR A 19 -4.08 14.86 -6.68
N ASN A 20 -3.49 15.99 -6.34
CA ASN A 20 -2.39 16.58 -7.11
C ASN A 20 -1.08 15.88 -6.75
N LEU A 21 -0.63 14.95 -7.61
CA LEU A 21 0.61 14.21 -7.40
C LEU A 21 1.86 15.10 -7.51
N THR A 22 1.82 16.12 -8.36
CA THR A 22 2.95 17.07 -8.50
C THR A 22 3.14 17.91 -7.23
N GLU A 23 2.05 18.34 -6.61
CA GLU A 23 2.10 19.05 -5.32
C GLU A 23 2.57 18.12 -4.19
N THR A 24 2.07 16.89 -4.17
CA THR A 24 2.50 15.88 -3.19
C THR A 24 3.98 15.55 -3.34
N ALA A 25 4.48 15.47 -4.59
CA ALA A 25 5.91 15.31 -4.90
C ALA A 25 6.74 16.53 -4.42
N PHE A 26 6.26 17.74 -4.69
CA PHE A 26 6.93 18.97 -4.27
C PHE A 26 7.07 19.07 -2.75
N ASN A 27 6.07 18.60 -2.02
CA ASN A 27 6.07 18.55 -0.55
C ASN A 27 6.91 17.38 0.01
N GLY A 28 7.48 16.52 -0.85
CA GLY A 28 8.28 15.36 -0.43
C GLY A 28 7.47 14.23 0.23
N ASN A 29 6.17 14.17 -0.05
CA ASN A 29 5.25 13.21 0.55
C ASN A 29 5.02 11.95 -0.31
N LEU A 30 5.59 11.88 -1.51
CA LEU A 30 5.59 10.67 -2.34
C LEU A 30 6.71 9.72 -1.95
N ASP A 31 6.47 8.45 -2.17
CA ASP A 31 7.51 7.43 -2.03
C ASP A 31 8.51 7.53 -3.19
N PRO A 32 9.80 7.29 -2.95
CA PRO A 32 10.78 7.24 -4.01
C PRO A 32 10.49 6.06 -4.95
N VAL A 33 10.47 6.31 -6.24
CA VAL A 33 10.22 5.30 -7.27
C VAL A 33 11.55 4.72 -7.74
N VAL A 34 11.69 3.42 -7.69
CA VAL A 34 12.92 2.70 -8.06
C VAL A 34 12.61 1.62 -9.10
N GLY A 35 13.52 1.45 -10.06
CA GLY A 35 13.46 0.37 -11.06
C GLY A 35 12.38 0.55 -12.13
N ARG A 36 11.89 1.80 -12.34
CA ARG A 36 10.85 2.13 -13.35
C ARG A 36 11.28 3.24 -14.31
N ASP A 37 12.58 3.47 -14.43
CA ASP A 37 13.12 4.57 -15.24
C ASP A 37 12.79 4.45 -16.72
N ASP A 38 12.83 3.26 -17.28
CA ASP A 38 12.53 2.98 -18.68
C ASP A 38 11.06 3.20 -18.99
N GLU A 39 10.16 2.73 -18.11
CA GLU A 39 8.71 2.90 -18.26
C GLU A 39 8.31 4.36 -18.13
N ILE A 40 8.86 5.09 -17.14
CA ILE A 40 8.62 6.52 -16.96
C ILE A 40 9.13 7.28 -18.17
N SER A 41 10.34 6.99 -18.67
CA SER A 41 10.90 7.61 -19.87
C SER A 41 10.03 7.32 -21.10
N ARG A 42 9.46 6.13 -21.20
CA ARG A 42 8.53 5.76 -22.26
C ARG A 42 7.22 6.53 -22.15
N VAL A 43 6.67 6.71 -20.97
CA VAL A 43 5.49 7.55 -20.71
C VAL A 43 5.75 8.99 -21.14
N ILE A 44 6.88 9.58 -20.75
CA ILE A 44 7.31 10.94 -21.15
C ILE A 44 7.38 11.07 -22.67
N GLN A 45 7.99 10.10 -23.37
CA GLN A 45 8.06 10.09 -24.82
C GLN A 45 6.67 10.06 -25.46
N ILE A 46 5.73 9.28 -24.93
CA ILE A 46 4.37 9.18 -25.45
C ILE A 46 3.62 10.48 -25.23
N LEU A 47 3.70 11.08 -24.04
CA LEU A 47 3.07 12.36 -23.71
C LEU A 47 3.55 13.51 -24.65
N ALA A 48 4.80 13.46 -25.09
CA ALA A 48 5.38 14.44 -26.02
C ALA A 48 4.96 14.24 -27.50
N ARG A 49 4.23 13.17 -27.85
CA ARG A 49 3.82 12.87 -29.22
C ARG A 49 2.65 13.74 -29.67
N ARG A 50 2.55 14.00 -30.96
CA ARG A 50 1.42 14.72 -31.56
C ARG A 50 0.14 13.86 -31.66
N ARG A 51 0.27 12.55 -31.77
CA ARG A 51 -0.83 11.58 -31.87
C ARG A 51 -0.53 10.38 -30.98
N LYS A 52 -1.57 9.69 -30.51
CA LYS A 52 -1.44 8.60 -29.53
C LYS A 52 -0.62 9.07 -28.32
N ASN A 53 -0.95 10.28 -27.82
CA ASN A 53 -0.22 10.95 -26.75
C ASN A 53 -0.79 10.64 -25.35
N ASN A 54 -1.70 9.69 -25.23
CA ASN A 54 -2.20 9.22 -23.94
C ASN A 54 -1.59 7.85 -23.65
N PRO A 55 -0.61 7.74 -22.76
CA PRO A 55 -0.09 6.46 -22.32
C PRO A 55 -1.14 5.70 -21.51
N VAL A 56 -1.18 4.39 -21.65
CA VAL A 56 -1.93 3.51 -20.78
C VAL A 56 -1.01 2.42 -20.23
N LEU A 57 -0.85 2.40 -18.92
CA LEU A 57 -0.05 1.42 -18.20
C LEU A 57 -0.83 0.11 -18.12
N ILE A 58 -0.26 -0.94 -18.68
CA ILE A 58 -0.88 -2.25 -18.72
C ILE A 58 -0.02 -3.23 -17.92
N GLY A 59 -0.64 -3.90 -16.97
CA GLY A 59 0.04 -4.88 -16.13
C GLY A 59 -0.90 -5.48 -15.11
N GLU A 60 -0.45 -6.53 -14.46
CA GLU A 60 -1.20 -7.19 -13.41
C GLU A 60 -1.41 -6.28 -12.18
N PRO A 61 -2.42 -6.56 -11.35
CA PRO A 61 -2.61 -5.78 -10.13
C PRO A 61 -1.41 -5.94 -9.19
N GLY A 62 -1.00 -4.83 -8.55
CA GLY A 62 0.11 -4.86 -7.59
C GLY A 62 1.53 -4.78 -8.18
N VAL A 63 1.70 -4.67 -9.53
CA VAL A 63 3.04 -4.55 -10.14
C VAL A 63 3.65 -3.14 -10.05
N GLY A 64 2.92 -2.16 -9.52
CA GLY A 64 3.41 -0.79 -9.32
C GLY A 64 3.05 0.18 -10.45
N LYS A 65 1.90 0.03 -11.12
CA LYS A 65 1.41 0.98 -12.14
C LYS A 65 1.27 2.41 -11.59
N THR A 66 0.72 2.56 -10.39
CA THR A 66 0.56 3.86 -9.73
C THR A 66 1.90 4.52 -9.44
N ALA A 67 2.93 3.74 -9.07
CA ALA A 67 4.28 4.25 -8.85
C ALA A 67 4.89 4.91 -10.10
N VAL A 68 4.55 4.44 -11.32
CA VAL A 68 5.00 5.10 -12.57
C VAL A 68 4.39 6.49 -12.73
N ALA A 69 3.14 6.70 -12.33
CA ALA A 69 2.49 8.01 -12.35
C ALA A 69 3.10 8.95 -11.29
N GLU A 70 3.42 8.42 -10.11
CA GLU A 70 4.11 9.16 -9.04
C GLU A 70 5.53 9.53 -9.46
N GLY A 71 6.27 8.62 -10.10
CA GLY A 71 7.59 8.87 -10.64
C GLY A 71 7.61 9.92 -11.76
N LEU A 72 6.57 9.95 -12.60
CA LEU A 72 6.39 11.03 -13.57
C LEU A 72 6.23 12.38 -12.87
N ALA A 73 5.42 12.45 -11.82
CA ALA A 73 5.24 13.68 -11.04
C ALA A 73 6.54 14.14 -10.38
N GLN A 74 7.34 13.22 -9.83
CA GLN A 74 8.65 13.51 -9.25
C GLN A 74 9.60 14.09 -10.29
N ARG A 75 9.73 13.48 -11.48
CA ARG A 75 10.59 13.98 -12.56
C ARG A 75 10.16 15.36 -13.07
N ILE A 76 8.85 15.66 -13.10
CA ILE A 76 8.36 16.99 -13.45
C ILE A 76 8.81 18.03 -12.41
N VAL A 77 8.69 17.71 -11.12
CA VAL A 77 9.14 18.61 -10.02
C VAL A 77 10.65 18.81 -10.06
N GLU A 78 11.42 17.77 -10.36
CA GLU A 78 12.88 17.81 -10.48
C GLU A 78 13.35 18.46 -11.79
N ARG A 79 12.42 18.76 -12.73
CA ARG A 79 12.69 19.27 -14.07
C ARG A 79 13.54 18.33 -14.93
N ASP A 80 13.44 17.03 -14.67
CA ASP A 80 14.05 15.98 -15.48
C ASP A 80 13.09 15.48 -16.58
N VAL A 81 12.48 16.45 -17.30
CA VAL A 81 11.52 16.22 -18.38
C VAL A 81 11.79 17.20 -19.53
N PRO A 82 11.34 16.88 -20.76
CA PRO A 82 11.41 17.85 -21.86
C PRO A 82 10.61 19.13 -21.54
N ALA A 83 11.06 20.28 -22.07
CA ALA A 83 10.43 21.59 -21.84
C ALA A 83 8.91 21.63 -22.09
N LEU A 84 8.39 20.74 -22.93
CA LEU A 84 6.95 20.59 -23.19
C LEU A 84 6.15 20.14 -21.94
N LEU A 85 6.80 19.46 -21.01
CA LEU A 85 6.17 18.89 -19.80
C LEU A 85 6.59 19.63 -18.51
N ASP A 86 7.47 20.61 -18.59
CA ASP A 86 8.08 21.29 -17.43
C ASP A 86 7.04 22.04 -16.56
N ASP A 87 5.97 22.53 -17.19
CA ASP A 87 4.88 23.26 -16.52
C ASP A 87 3.62 22.39 -16.31
N LYS A 88 3.71 21.10 -16.59
CA LYS A 88 2.56 20.19 -16.44
C LYS A 88 2.35 19.78 -14.99
N GLN A 89 1.09 19.60 -14.65
CA GLN A 89 0.64 19.04 -13.37
C GLN A 89 0.05 17.65 -13.57
N VAL A 90 0.47 16.71 -12.77
CA VAL A 90 -0.07 15.34 -12.76
C VAL A 90 -1.11 15.26 -11.66
N ILE A 91 -2.35 15.03 -12.05
CA ILE A 91 -3.50 14.99 -11.13
C ILE A 91 -4.17 13.64 -11.23
N SER A 92 -4.27 12.92 -10.10
CA SER A 92 -4.91 11.61 -10.02
C SER A 92 -6.39 11.74 -9.71
N LEU A 93 -7.23 11.16 -10.54
CA LEU A 93 -8.68 11.11 -10.38
C LEU A 93 -9.07 9.99 -9.44
N ASP A 94 -9.79 10.30 -8.38
CA ASP A 94 -10.36 9.31 -7.48
C ASP A 94 -11.80 8.96 -7.91
N VAL A 95 -11.93 7.83 -8.60
CA VAL A 95 -13.24 7.32 -9.07
C VAL A 95 -14.13 6.95 -7.89
N GLY A 96 -13.57 6.51 -6.76
CA GLY A 96 -14.32 6.19 -5.55
C GLY A 96 -14.99 7.43 -4.95
N LEU A 97 -14.26 8.53 -4.83
CA LEU A 97 -14.80 9.81 -4.36
C LEU A 97 -15.87 10.38 -5.32
N LEU A 98 -15.69 10.22 -6.63
CA LEU A 98 -16.69 10.63 -7.61
C LEU A 98 -18.02 9.90 -7.44
N LEU A 99 -17.99 8.62 -7.09
CA LEU A 99 -19.17 7.78 -6.85
C LEU A 99 -19.75 7.99 -5.46
N ALA A 100 -18.93 8.41 -4.49
CA ALA A 100 -19.35 8.57 -3.11
C ALA A 100 -20.48 9.63 -2.99
N GLY A 101 -21.55 9.25 -2.30
CA GLY A 101 -22.70 10.13 -2.04
C GLY A 101 -23.61 10.42 -3.24
N THR A 102 -23.35 9.88 -4.43
CA THR A 102 -24.25 10.02 -5.57
C THR A 102 -25.46 9.08 -5.41
N LYS A 103 -26.64 9.66 -5.30
CA LYS A 103 -27.91 8.91 -5.26
C LYS A 103 -28.49 8.68 -6.65
N TYR A 104 -28.15 9.54 -7.59
CA TYR A 104 -28.66 9.53 -8.95
C TYR A 104 -27.52 9.51 -9.97
N ARG A 105 -27.72 8.77 -11.05
CA ARG A 105 -26.77 8.63 -12.17
C ARG A 105 -26.30 9.99 -12.72
N GLY A 106 -27.18 10.97 -12.83
CA GLY A 106 -26.85 12.30 -13.37
C GLY A 106 -25.85 13.10 -12.53
N GLU A 107 -25.78 12.86 -11.22
CA GLU A 107 -24.85 13.58 -10.33
C GLU A 107 -23.39 13.20 -10.63
N PHE A 108 -23.13 11.92 -10.85
CA PHE A 108 -21.79 11.45 -11.26
C PHE A 108 -21.38 12.00 -12.62
N GLU A 109 -22.30 11.92 -13.62
CA GLU A 109 -22.04 12.43 -14.96
C GLU A 109 -21.74 13.94 -14.92
N GLU A 110 -22.46 14.70 -14.11
CA GLU A 110 -22.26 16.14 -13.94
C GLU A 110 -20.89 16.44 -13.28
N ARG A 111 -20.51 15.71 -12.23
CA ARG A 111 -19.21 15.86 -11.59
C ARG A 111 -18.07 15.56 -12.55
N LEU A 112 -18.12 14.42 -13.24
CA LEU A 112 -17.10 14.03 -14.21
C LEU A 112 -17.00 15.05 -15.36
N LYS A 113 -18.13 15.55 -15.85
CA LYS A 113 -18.17 16.57 -16.90
C LYS A 113 -17.50 17.86 -16.44
N ARG A 114 -17.76 18.32 -15.22
CA ARG A 114 -17.11 19.51 -14.66
C ARG A 114 -15.59 19.33 -14.62
N ILE A 115 -15.11 18.19 -14.12
CA ILE A 115 -13.66 17.90 -14.07
C ILE A 115 -13.06 17.92 -15.48
N VAL A 116 -13.70 17.28 -16.45
CA VAL A 116 -13.22 17.27 -17.84
C VAL A 116 -13.20 18.68 -18.44
N ASP A 117 -14.21 19.51 -18.18
CA ASP A 117 -14.27 20.89 -18.66
C ASP A 117 -13.18 21.76 -17.97
N GLU A 118 -12.91 21.56 -16.70
CA GLU A 118 -11.85 22.25 -15.95
C GLU A 118 -10.45 21.82 -16.44
N VAL A 119 -10.17 20.52 -16.60
CA VAL A 119 -8.91 20.00 -17.17
C VAL A 119 -8.70 20.55 -18.58
N ARG A 120 -9.75 20.62 -19.39
CA ARG A 120 -9.70 21.18 -20.73
C ARG A 120 -9.36 22.67 -20.75
N SER A 121 -9.85 23.43 -19.77
CA SER A 121 -9.59 24.87 -19.65
C SER A 121 -8.15 25.16 -19.18
N SER A 122 -7.54 24.22 -18.51
CA SER A 122 -6.24 24.34 -17.85
C SER A 122 -5.11 23.67 -18.63
N GLU A 123 -4.96 23.82 -19.88
CA GLU A 123 -4.01 23.18 -20.85
C GLU A 123 -2.72 22.50 -20.30
N ASN A 124 -2.42 22.64 -18.98
CA ASN A 124 -1.24 22.14 -18.29
C ASN A 124 -1.49 20.92 -17.41
N ILE A 125 -2.65 20.27 -17.47
CA ILE A 125 -2.99 19.13 -16.64
C ILE A 125 -2.81 17.81 -17.41
N ILE A 126 -2.18 16.82 -16.75
CA ILE A 126 -2.17 15.40 -17.13
C ILE A 126 -3.03 14.67 -16.13
N LEU A 127 -4.17 14.13 -16.58
CA LEU A 127 -5.10 13.43 -15.73
C LEU A 127 -4.69 11.95 -15.60
N VAL A 128 -4.37 11.51 -14.41
CA VAL A 128 -4.13 10.08 -14.11
C VAL A 128 -5.46 9.42 -13.76
N ILE A 129 -5.77 8.33 -14.44
CA ILE A 129 -6.99 7.54 -14.22
C ILE A 129 -6.57 6.11 -13.93
N ASP A 130 -6.63 5.74 -12.67
CA ASP A 130 -6.46 4.33 -12.31
C ASP A 130 -7.72 3.54 -12.68
N GLU A 131 -7.55 2.28 -13.03
CA GLU A 131 -8.63 1.42 -13.51
C GLU A 131 -9.48 2.09 -14.61
N VAL A 132 -8.83 2.73 -15.59
CA VAL A 132 -9.51 3.51 -16.66
C VAL A 132 -10.63 2.74 -17.36
N HIS A 133 -10.58 1.41 -17.36
CA HIS A 133 -11.61 0.54 -17.90
C HIS A 133 -12.95 0.67 -17.18
N THR A 134 -12.98 1.05 -15.90
CA THR A 134 -14.20 1.27 -15.12
C THR A 134 -15.00 2.44 -15.66
N LEU A 135 -14.33 3.48 -16.14
CA LEU A 135 -14.96 4.65 -16.73
C LEU A 135 -15.33 4.46 -18.22
N ILE A 136 -14.58 3.62 -18.94
CA ILE A 136 -14.73 3.43 -20.40
C ILE A 136 -15.64 2.24 -20.71
N GLY A 137 -15.61 1.19 -19.87
CA GLY A 137 -16.27 -0.10 -20.12
C GLY A 137 -17.64 -0.28 -19.50
N ALA A 138 -18.09 0.64 -18.71
CA ALA A 138 -19.29 0.52 -17.88
C ALA A 138 -20.63 0.50 -18.62
N GLY A 139 -20.65 0.57 -19.94
CA GLY A 139 -21.90 0.64 -20.75
C GLY A 139 -22.74 -0.64 -20.87
N ALA A 140 -22.34 -1.77 -20.27
CA ALA A 140 -23.01 -3.07 -20.48
C ALA A 140 -23.76 -3.65 -19.28
N ALA A 141 -23.63 -3.10 -18.07
CA ALA A 141 -24.34 -3.55 -16.89
C ALA A 141 -25.44 -2.55 -16.47
N GLU A 142 -26.62 -3.04 -16.11
CA GLU A 142 -27.69 -2.21 -15.55
C GLU A 142 -27.20 -1.43 -14.33
N GLY A 143 -27.07 -0.11 -14.48
CA GLY A 143 -26.56 0.78 -13.43
C GLY A 143 -25.14 1.30 -13.65
N ALA A 144 -24.42 0.85 -14.66
CA ALA A 144 -23.09 1.33 -14.98
C ALA A 144 -23.15 2.71 -15.64
N VAL A 145 -22.31 3.59 -15.17
CA VAL A 145 -22.25 5.00 -15.52
C VAL A 145 -21.72 5.17 -16.94
N ASP A 146 -22.37 5.99 -17.74
CA ASP A 146 -21.98 6.27 -19.13
C ASP A 146 -20.85 7.33 -19.22
N ALA A 147 -19.83 7.17 -18.35
CA ALA A 147 -18.62 8.00 -18.33
C ALA A 147 -17.90 7.99 -19.68
N ALA A 148 -18.02 6.87 -20.40
CA ALA A 148 -17.47 6.73 -21.73
C ALA A 148 -17.96 7.80 -22.71
N ASN A 149 -19.24 8.18 -22.64
CA ASN A 149 -19.79 9.22 -23.49
C ASN A 149 -19.26 10.63 -23.20
N ILE A 150 -18.73 10.85 -22.00
CA ILE A 150 -18.09 12.12 -21.61
C ILE A 150 -16.61 12.13 -21.99
N LEU A 151 -15.88 11.05 -21.66
CA LEU A 151 -14.44 10.98 -21.88
C LEU A 151 -14.05 10.74 -23.35
N LYS A 152 -14.75 9.85 -24.06
CA LYS A 152 -14.43 9.51 -25.46
C LYS A 152 -14.38 10.72 -26.40
N PRO A 153 -15.34 11.66 -26.39
CA PRO A 153 -15.26 12.84 -27.25
C PRO A 153 -14.05 13.74 -26.90
N ALA A 154 -13.76 13.96 -25.62
CA ALA A 154 -12.65 14.78 -25.18
C ALA A 154 -11.29 14.17 -25.58
N LEU A 155 -11.13 12.86 -25.38
CA LEU A 155 -9.96 12.09 -25.81
C LEU A 155 -9.85 12.07 -27.35
N ALA A 156 -10.97 11.84 -28.07
CA ALA A 156 -10.98 11.78 -29.52
C ALA A 156 -10.58 13.10 -30.18
N ARG A 157 -10.95 14.23 -29.60
CA ARG A 157 -10.55 15.57 -30.09
C ARG A 157 -9.14 15.98 -29.65
N GLY A 158 -8.54 15.25 -28.69
CA GLY A 158 -7.23 15.59 -28.13
C GLY A 158 -7.27 16.78 -27.17
N GLU A 159 -8.44 17.04 -26.60
CA GLU A 159 -8.67 18.11 -25.62
C GLU A 159 -8.30 17.69 -24.19
N LEU A 160 -8.11 16.40 -23.98
CA LEU A 160 -7.71 15.80 -22.71
C LEU A 160 -6.41 15.03 -22.90
N GLN A 161 -5.42 15.28 -22.06
CA GLN A 161 -4.21 14.49 -21.93
C GLN A 161 -4.31 13.63 -20.68
N CYS A 162 -4.25 12.30 -20.83
CA CYS A 162 -4.40 11.40 -19.71
C CYS A 162 -3.35 10.27 -19.71
N LEU A 163 -3.07 9.79 -18.51
CA LEU A 163 -2.31 8.57 -18.23
C LEU A 163 -3.29 7.57 -17.61
N GLY A 164 -3.64 6.53 -18.34
CA GLY A 164 -4.50 5.46 -17.83
C GLY A 164 -3.71 4.33 -17.20
N ALA A 165 -4.29 3.62 -16.24
CA ALA A 165 -3.78 2.35 -15.76
C ALA A 165 -4.88 1.28 -15.83
N THR A 166 -4.53 0.06 -16.23
CA THR A 166 -5.48 -1.06 -16.37
C THR A 166 -4.76 -2.41 -16.40
N THR A 167 -5.51 -3.50 -16.42
CA THR A 167 -4.97 -4.84 -16.67
C THR A 167 -4.92 -5.17 -18.15
N VAL A 168 -4.15 -6.21 -18.52
CA VAL A 168 -4.04 -6.68 -19.92
C VAL A 168 -5.40 -7.11 -20.48
N GLU A 169 -6.19 -7.82 -19.68
CA GLU A 169 -7.50 -8.32 -20.10
C GLU A 169 -8.50 -7.18 -20.35
N GLU A 170 -8.58 -6.22 -19.42
CA GLU A 170 -9.50 -5.09 -19.53
C GLU A 170 -9.09 -4.12 -20.65
N TYR A 171 -7.78 -3.94 -20.88
CA TYR A 171 -7.28 -3.19 -22.04
C TYR A 171 -7.78 -3.77 -23.35
N ARG A 172 -7.62 -5.07 -23.56
CA ARG A 172 -8.07 -5.77 -24.76
C ARG A 172 -9.59 -5.72 -24.95
N LYS A 173 -10.32 -5.80 -23.85
CA LYS A 173 -11.79 -5.84 -23.86
C LYS A 173 -12.41 -4.47 -24.13
N HIS A 174 -11.87 -3.39 -23.55
CA HIS A 174 -12.52 -2.07 -23.52
C HIS A 174 -11.82 -1.00 -24.36
N ILE A 175 -10.51 -1.05 -24.52
CA ILE A 175 -9.75 -0.02 -25.25
C ILE A 175 -9.36 -0.47 -26.64
N GLU A 176 -8.78 -1.64 -26.78
CA GLU A 176 -8.30 -2.15 -28.07
C GLU A 176 -9.44 -2.39 -29.08
N ARG A 177 -10.62 -2.78 -28.61
CA ARG A 177 -11.80 -3.00 -29.47
C ARG A 177 -12.49 -1.72 -29.90
N ASP A 178 -12.25 -0.61 -29.23
CA ASP A 178 -12.81 0.70 -29.58
C ASP A 178 -11.86 1.49 -30.46
N SER A 179 -12.14 1.59 -31.73
CA SER A 179 -11.28 2.24 -32.73
C SER A 179 -11.00 3.73 -32.44
N ALA A 180 -11.87 4.41 -31.69
CA ALA A 180 -11.68 5.80 -31.32
C ALA A 180 -10.65 5.93 -30.20
N LEU A 181 -10.67 5.01 -29.23
CA LEU A 181 -9.71 4.95 -28.11
C LEU A 181 -8.37 4.37 -28.54
N GLU A 182 -8.36 3.29 -29.32
CA GLU A 182 -7.13 2.66 -29.84
C GLU A 182 -6.23 3.64 -30.59
N ARG A 183 -6.82 4.60 -31.31
CA ARG A 183 -6.08 5.67 -32.01
C ARG A 183 -5.52 6.76 -31.09
N ARG A 184 -5.89 6.78 -29.84
CA ARG A 184 -5.51 7.82 -28.86
C ARG A 184 -4.61 7.29 -27.75
N PHE A 185 -4.83 6.05 -27.35
CA PHE A 185 -4.03 5.41 -26.34
C PHE A 185 -2.80 4.68 -26.91
N GLN A 186 -1.71 4.72 -26.18
CA GLN A 186 -0.49 3.95 -26.46
C GLN A 186 -0.19 3.07 -25.24
N PRO A 187 -0.20 1.74 -25.38
CA PRO A 187 0.12 0.86 -24.28
C PRO A 187 1.59 0.94 -23.89
N VAL A 188 1.83 0.88 -22.58
CA VAL A 188 3.12 0.72 -21.92
C VAL A 188 2.98 -0.48 -20.98
N GLN A 189 3.71 -1.56 -21.29
CA GLN A 189 3.71 -2.77 -20.50
C GLN A 189 4.48 -2.52 -19.19
N ILE A 190 3.88 -2.90 -18.07
CA ILE A 190 4.50 -2.89 -16.76
C ILE A 190 4.57 -4.31 -16.27
N ASP A 191 5.76 -4.85 -16.28
CA ASP A 191 6.01 -6.22 -15.87
C ASP A 191 6.28 -6.30 -14.35
N GLU A 192 6.10 -7.50 -13.79
CA GLU A 192 6.48 -7.78 -12.40
C GLU A 192 7.99 -7.56 -12.24
N PRO A 193 8.43 -6.80 -11.22
CA PRO A 193 9.85 -6.58 -10.96
C PRO A 193 10.51 -7.89 -10.53
N SER A 194 11.83 -7.98 -10.76
CA SER A 194 12.63 -9.09 -10.27
C SER A 194 12.67 -9.10 -8.72
N VAL A 195 13.14 -10.21 -8.14
CA VAL A 195 13.34 -10.31 -6.70
C VAL A 195 14.35 -9.25 -6.22
N ASP A 196 15.42 -9.04 -6.96
CA ASP A 196 16.46 -8.07 -6.62
C ASP A 196 15.94 -6.63 -6.70
N ASP A 197 15.21 -6.27 -7.77
CA ASP A 197 14.56 -4.97 -7.89
C ASP A 197 13.54 -4.75 -6.75
N THR A 198 12.83 -5.80 -6.37
CA THR A 198 11.89 -5.75 -5.25
C THR A 198 12.59 -5.47 -3.94
N VAL A 199 13.75 -6.08 -3.68
CA VAL A 199 14.56 -5.79 -2.48
C VAL A 199 14.97 -4.31 -2.45
N ASP A 200 15.37 -3.74 -3.59
CA ASP A 200 15.75 -2.33 -3.67
C ASP A 200 14.55 -1.39 -3.44
N ILE A 201 13.37 -1.74 -3.97
CA ILE A 201 12.12 -1.03 -3.67
C ILE A 201 11.83 -1.07 -2.17
N LEU A 202 11.92 -2.25 -1.54
CA LEU A 202 11.68 -2.41 -0.11
C LEU A 202 12.69 -1.64 0.76
N ARG A 203 13.97 -1.58 0.34
CA ARG A 203 15.00 -0.75 1.00
C ARG A 203 14.64 0.73 0.99
N CYS A 204 14.11 1.23 -0.11
CA CYS A 204 13.66 2.61 -0.20
C CYS A 204 12.45 2.90 0.68
N LEU A 205 11.50 1.97 0.78
CA LEU A 205 10.31 2.11 1.61
C LEU A 205 10.56 1.87 3.11
N ARG A 206 11.66 1.19 3.47
CA ARG A 206 11.98 0.77 4.84
C ARG A 206 11.81 1.87 5.87
N ALA A 207 12.39 3.04 5.65
CA ALA A 207 12.37 4.14 6.61
C ALA A 207 10.95 4.62 6.95
N ARG A 208 10.02 4.54 6.00
CA ARG A 208 8.62 4.89 6.19
C ARG A 208 7.89 3.87 7.06
N TYR A 209 8.08 2.57 6.78
CA TYR A 209 7.48 1.48 7.56
C TYR A 209 8.08 1.42 8.98
N GLU A 210 9.39 1.60 9.14
CA GLU A 210 10.06 1.70 10.44
C GLU A 210 9.47 2.84 11.29
N ARG A 211 9.22 4.00 10.68
CA ARG A 211 8.61 5.15 11.36
C ARG A 211 7.16 4.89 11.74
N HIS A 212 6.39 4.24 10.85
CA HIS A 212 4.99 3.93 11.10
C HIS A 212 4.83 2.92 12.23
N HIS A 213 5.59 1.85 12.22
CA HIS A 213 5.50 0.78 13.21
C HIS A 213 6.33 1.04 14.48
N GLY A 214 7.27 1.98 14.45
CA GLY A 214 8.17 2.30 15.57
C GLY A 214 9.15 1.18 15.90
N LEU A 215 9.66 0.49 14.87
CA LEU A 215 10.60 -0.64 14.98
C LEU A 215 11.64 -0.59 13.86
N LYS A 216 12.65 -1.47 13.90
CA LYS A 216 13.64 -1.63 12.84
C LYS A 216 13.31 -2.84 11.96
N ILE A 217 13.67 -2.75 10.69
CA ILE A 217 13.51 -3.84 9.71
C ILE A 217 14.89 -4.26 9.23
N GLY A 218 15.24 -5.52 9.45
CA GLY A 218 16.54 -6.09 9.02
C GLY A 218 16.61 -6.23 7.51
N ASP A 219 17.82 -6.20 6.95
CA ASP A 219 18.02 -6.46 5.51
C ASP A 219 17.64 -7.91 5.16
N ASP A 220 17.89 -8.85 6.08
CA ASP A 220 17.46 -10.24 5.99
C ASP A 220 15.93 -10.39 5.84
N ALA A 221 15.15 -9.56 6.55
CA ALA A 221 13.70 -9.54 6.42
C ALA A 221 13.25 -9.03 5.06
N LEU A 222 13.91 -7.99 4.50
CA LEU A 222 13.59 -7.46 3.17
C LEU A 222 13.86 -8.49 2.07
N GLU A 223 15.03 -9.13 2.12
CA GLU A 223 15.41 -10.20 1.18
C GLU A 223 14.48 -11.42 1.31
N ALA A 224 14.14 -11.80 2.54
CA ALA A 224 13.20 -12.88 2.81
C ALA A 224 11.80 -12.57 2.26
N ALA A 225 11.29 -11.35 2.44
CA ALA A 225 9.97 -10.94 1.96
C ALA A 225 9.88 -11.01 0.43
N ALA A 226 10.89 -10.52 -0.29
CA ALA A 226 10.94 -10.60 -1.75
C ALA A 226 11.04 -12.05 -2.23
N ARG A 227 11.99 -12.84 -1.69
CA ARG A 227 12.24 -14.23 -2.08
C ARG A 227 11.08 -15.15 -1.74
N MET A 228 10.61 -15.14 -0.48
CA MET A 228 9.51 -16.00 -0.05
C MET A 228 8.18 -15.58 -0.69
N GLY A 229 7.95 -14.28 -0.89
CA GLY A 229 6.81 -13.77 -1.62
C GLY A 229 6.76 -14.31 -3.05
N ALA A 230 7.89 -14.28 -3.77
CA ALA A 230 8.00 -14.83 -5.12
C ALA A 230 7.77 -16.35 -5.14
N GLN A 231 8.31 -17.08 -4.16
CA GLN A 231 8.33 -18.54 -4.15
C GLN A 231 7.00 -19.18 -3.67
N TYR A 232 6.36 -18.62 -2.66
CA TYR A 232 5.23 -19.26 -1.97
C TYR A 232 3.88 -18.59 -2.20
N ILE A 233 3.84 -17.34 -2.70
CA ILE A 233 2.61 -16.60 -2.94
C ILE A 233 2.43 -16.43 -4.46
N ALA A 234 1.59 -17.28 -5.05
CA ALA A 234 1.38 -17.33 -6.49
C ALA A 234 0.19 -16.47 -6.98
N ASP A 235 -0.72 -16.10 -6.11
CA ASP A 235 -1.98 -15.39 -6.41
C ASP A 235 -1.84 -13.87 -6.45
N ARG A 236 -0.65 -13.34 -6.13
CA ARG A 236 -0.31 -11.91 -6.13
C ARG A 236 1.04 -11.66 -6.77
N PHE A 237 1.30 -10.42 -7.16
CA PHE A 237 2.52 -10.00 -7.86
C PHE A 237 3.44 -9.16 -6.97
N LEU A 238 4.74 -9.20 -7.26
CA LEU A 238 5.72 -8.29 -6.70
C LEU A 238 5.53 -6.88 -7.31
N PRO A 239 5.82 -5.80 -6.56
CA PRO A 239 6.34 -5.75 -5.21
C PRO A 239 5.25 -5.81 -4.11
N ASP A 240 3.97 -5.71 -4.45
CA ASP A 240 2.84 -5.53 -3.53
C ASP A 240 2.80 -6.62 -2.45
N LYS A 241 2.88 -7.90 -2.84
CA LYS A 241 2.90 -9.01 -1.88
C LYS A 241 4.08 -8.96 -0.91
N ALA A 242 5.24 -8.46 -1.33
CA ALA A 242 6.41 -8.34 -0.46
C ALA A 242 6.28 -7.15 0.50
N ILE A 243 5.68 -6.06 0.06
CA ILE A 243 5.33 -4.91 0.89
C ILE A 243 4.34 -5.32 1.98
N ASP A 244 3.27 -6.03 1.61
CA ASP A 244 2.27 -6.55 2.54
C ASP A 244 2.89 -7.51 3.59
N LEU A 245 3.83 -8.37 3.17
CA LEU A 245 4.54 -9.25 4.10
C LEU A 245 5.32 -8.47 5.16
N ILE A 246 6.01 -7.40 4.76
CA ILE A 246 6.77 -6.55 5.68
C ILE A 246 5.81 -5.79 6.61
N ASP A 247 4.74 -5.25 6.09
CA ASP A 247 3.76 -4.51 6.90
C ASP A 247 3.12 -5.41 7.95
N GLU A 248 2.65 -6.61 7.57
CA GLU A 248 2.05 -7.56 8.51
C GLU A 248 3.07 -8.11 9.52
N ALA A 249 4.29 -8.44 9.09
CA ALA A 249 5.34 -8.89 9.99
C ALA A 249 5.70 -7.80 11.02
N SER A 250 5.82 -6.56 10.57
CA SER A 250 6.07 -5.40 11.42
C SER A 250 4.95 -5.21 12.44
N ALA A 251 3.70 -5.30 12.01
CA ALA A 251 2.53 -5.22 12.89
C ALA A 251 2.54 -6.35 13.94
N ARG A 252 2.88 -7.59 13.56
CA ARG A 252 3.01 -8.74 14.48
C ARG A 252 4.09 -8.52 15.52
N VAL A 253 5.27 -8.08 15.11
CA VAL A 253 6.39 -7.81 16.01
C VAL A 253 6.00 -6.71 17.00
N ARG A 254 5.39 -5.62 16.52
CA ARG A 254 4.86 -4.55 17.37
C ARG A 254 3.83 -5.04 18.38
N LEU A 255 2.86 -5.85 17.96
CA LEU A 255 1.86 -6.42 18.86
C LEU A 255 2.48 -7.37 19.89
N ARG A 256 3.53 -8.14 19.51
CA ARG A 256 4.27 -8.99 20.43
C ARG A 256 5.03 -8.17 21.47
N ALA A 257 5.69 -7.08 21.05
CA ALA A 257 6.40 -6.17 21.93
C ALA A 257 5.46 -5.37 22.87
N THR A 258 4.25 -5.04 22.42
CA THR A 258 3.25 -4.32 23.23
C THR A 258 2.32 -5.23 24.02
N ARG A 259 2.45 -6.55 23.88
CA ARG A 259 1.65 -7.52 24.62
C ARG A 259 1.87 -7.33 26.12
N THR A 260 0.83 -6.93 26.84
CA THR A 260 0.90 -6.87 28.32
C THR A 260 1.23 -8.25 28.83
N PRO A 261 2.30 -8.39 29.67
CA PRO A 261 2.64 -9.67 30.25
C PRO A 261 1.43 -10.32 30.91
N ASP A 262 1.37 -11.64 30.89
CA ASP A 262 0.25 -12.39 31.51
C ASP A 262 0.07 -12.02 32.98
N SER A 263 1.17 -11.65 33.67
CA SER A 263 1.17 -11.10 35.01
C SER A 263 0.36 -9.78 35.14
N ALA A 264 0.49 -8.85 34.19
CA ALA A 264 -0.30 -7.61 34.21
C ALA A 264 -1.77 -7.86 33.85
N THR A 265 -2.05 -8.84 33.00
CA THR A 265 -3.41 -9.22 32.65
C THR A 265 -4.09 -9.92 33.84
N GLY A 266 -3.36 -10.75 34.58
CA GLY A 266 -3.82 -11.34 35.84
C GLY A 266 -4.18 -10.28 36.88
N LEU A 267 -3.25 -9.36 37.15
CA LEU A 267 -3.47 -8.25 38.10
C LEU A 267 -4.64 -7.33 37.70
N LYS A 268 -4.85 -7.07 36.41
CA LYS A 268 -6.01 -6.30 35.93
C LYS A 268 -7.34 -7.03 36.22
N ARG A 269 -7.35 -8.36 36.11
CA ARG A 269 -8.53 -9.16 36.43
C ARG A 269 -8.77 -9.16 37.93
N GLU A 270 -7.74 -9.40 38.74
CA GLU A 270 -7.78 -9.36 40.20
C GLU A 270 -8.25 -7.99 40.70
N LEU A 271 -7.72 -6.89 40.13
CA LEU A 271 -8.17 -5.52 40.48
C LEU A 271 -9.67 -5.33 40.23
N ARG A 272 -10.19 -5.86 39.11
CA ARG A 272 -11.62 -5.76 38.79
C ARG A 272 -12.49 -6.53 39.79
N ASP A 273 -12.03 -7.68 40.25
CA ASP A 273 -12.75 -8.50 41.19
C ASP A 273 -12.72 -7.87 42.59
N VAL A 274 -11.56 -7.35 43.03
CA VAL A 274 -11.42 -6.58 44.30
C VAL A 274 -12.29 -5.33 44.29
N MET A 275 -12.39 -4.61 43.18
CA MET A 275 -13.28 -3.45 43.06
C MET A 275 -14.76 -3.83 43.22
N LYS A 276 -15.19 -4.97 42.65
CA LYS A 276 -16.56 -5.47 42.82
C LYS A 276 -16.84 -5.86 44.27
N GLU A 277 -15.90 -6.54 44.93
CA GLU A 277 -16.02 -6.92 46.33
C GLU A 277 -16.12 -5.68 47.23
N LYS A 278 -15.34 -4.63 46.95
CA LYS A 278 -15.42 -3.37 47.65
C LYS A 278 -16.78 -2.70 47.50
N GLU A 279 -17.32 -2.66 46.28
CA GLU A 279 -18.67 -2.11 46.04
C GLU A 279 -19.75 -2.92 46.75
N ALA A 280 -19.63 -4.24 46.86
CA ALA A 280 -20.54 -5.09 47.58
C ALA A 280 -20.49 -4.80 49.09
N ALA A 281 -19.28 -4.73 49.69
CA ALA A 281 -19.08 -4.39 51.10
C ALA A 281 -19.67 -3.00 51.46
N ILE A 282 -19.49 -2.02 50.59
CA ILE A 282 -20.08 -0.67 50.78
C ILE A 282 -21.63 -0.73 50.74
N ARG A 283 -22.23 -1.53 49.87
CA ARG A 283 -23.70 -1.70 49.82
C ARG A 283 -24.23 -2.40 51.05
N GLU A 284 -23.46 -3.30 51.64
CA GLU A 284 -23.77 -4.01 52.89
C GLU A 284 -23.49 -3.17 54.15
N GLN A 285 -22.93 -1.94 53.98
CA GLN A 285 -22.52 -1.02 55.05
C GLN A 285 -21.42 -1.58 55.98
N ASP A 286 -20.67 -2.58 55.48
CA ASP A 286 -19.53 -3.16 56.21
C ASP A 286 -18.25 -2.35 55.87
N PHE A 287 -18.05 -1.27 56.64
CA PHE A 287 -16.95 -0.35 56.39
C PHE A 287 -15.59 -0.87 56.85
N GLU A 288 -15.50 -1.81 57.81
CA GLU A 288 -14.23 -2.44 58.21
C GLU A 288 -13.72 -3.32 57.03
N ARG A 289 -14.58 -4.16 56.52
CA ARG A 289 -14.26 -5.01 55.36
C ARG A 289 -13.94 -4.19 54.11
N ALA A 290 -14.65 -3.08 53.87
CA ALA A 290 -14.39 -2.16 52.78
C ALA A 290 -13.01 -1.48 52.89
N ALA A 291 -12.52 -1.17 54.10
CA ALA A 291 -11.21 -0.62 54.34
C ALA A 291 -10.07 -1.64 54.04
N ASP A 292 -10.20 -2.89 54.46
CA ASP A 292 -9.23 -3.96 54.17
C ASP A 292 -9.14 -4.23 52.65
N ILE A 293 -10.28 -4.18 51.97
CA ILE A 293 -10.31 -4.38 50.49
C ILE A 293 -9.69 -3.17 49.78
N LEU A 294 -9.81 -1.96 50.31
CA LEU A 294 -9.17 -0.75 49.76
C LEU A 294 -7.65 -0.84 49.82
N ASP A 295 -7.09 -1.32 50.92
CA ASP A 295 -5.64 -1.50 51.07
C ASP A 295 -5.12 -2.49 50.01
N ARG A 296 -5.84 -3.58 49.80
CA ARG A 296 -5.51 -4.55 48.75
C ARG A 296 -5.65 -3.96 47.34
N GLU A 297 -6.64 -3.13 47.08
CA GLU A 297 -6.78 -2.41 45.82
C GLU A 297 -5.58 -1.49 45.54
N ILE A 298 -5.11 -0.76 46.56
CA ILE A 298 -3.95 0.13 46.46
C ILE A 298 -2.69 -0.66 46.13
N GLU A 299 -2.48 -1.81 46.77
CA GLU A 299 -1.33 -2.68 46.55
C GLU A 299 -1.31 -3.23 45.09
N ILE A 300 -2.44 -3.76 44.58
CA ILE A 300 -2.56 -4.25 43.21
C ILE A 300 -2.34 -3.13 42.21
N ARG A 301 -2.87 -1.91 42.47
CA ARG A 301 -2.65 -0.75 41.60
C ARG A 301 -1.17 -0.34 41.56
N ALA A 302 -0.47 -0.38 42.68
CA ALA A 302 0.95 -0.09 42.76
C ALA A 302 1.78 -1.08 41.96
N GLN A 303 1.50 -2.38 42.10
CA GLN A 303 2.16 -3.44 41.33
C GLN A 303 1.90 -3.27 39.83
N LEU A 304 0.65 -2.99 39.44
CA LEU A 304 0.28 -2.78 38.06
C LEU A 304 0.94 -1.55 37.46
N ASN A 305 1.05 -0.45 38.23
CA ASN A 305 1.76 0.75 37.81
C ASN A 305 3.26 0.52 37.60
N ILE A 306 3.90 -0.29 38.44
CA ILE A 306 5.32 -0.67 38.28
C ILE A 306 5.49 -1.42 36.96
N ILE A 307 4.66 -2.44 36.68
CA ILE A 307 4.73 -3.22 35.45
C ILE A 307 4.45 -2.33 34.23
N LEU A 308 3.40 -1.49 34.29
CA LEU A 308 3.04 -0.59 33.18
C LEU A 308 4.08 0.51 32.95
N SER A 309 4.73 1.01 34.03
CA SER A 309 5.80 2.01 33.89
C SER A 309 7.07 1.40 33.27
N THR A 310 7.34 0.14 33.56
CA THR A 310 8.43 -0.61 32.93
C THR A 310 8.16 -0.80 31.43
N ILE A 311 6.92 -1.18 31.08
CA ILE A 311 6.48 -1.30 29.68
C ILE A 311 6.50 0.07 28.97
N LYS A 312 6.00 1.14 29.62
CA LYS A 312 6.04 2.50 29.07
C LYS A 312 7.46 3.02 28.85
N ARG A 313 8.41 2.69 29.71
CA ARG A 313 9.82 3.04 29.52
C ARG A 313 10.41 2.36 28.28
N VAL A 314 9.93 1.16 27.93
CA VAL A 314 10.30 0.45 26.70
C VAL A 314 9.54 0.99 25.48
N SER A 315 8.36 1.62 25.67
CA SER A 315 7.46 2.03 24.57
C SER A 315 7.45 3.53 24.27
N THR A 316 8.11 4.39 25.07
CA THR A 316 8.25 5.82 24.75
C THR A 316 9.51 6.02 23.92
N PRO A 317 9.42 6.55 22.69
CA PRO A 317 10.60 6.96 21.95
C PRO A 317 11.19 8.22 22.60
N THR A 318 12.03 8.04 23.61
CA THR A 318 13.03 9.03 23.95
C THR A 318 14.14 8.90 22.90
N GLU A 319 14.61 10.01 22.36
CA GLU A 319 15.58 10.11 21.26
C GLU A 319 16.90 9.29 21.43
N THR A 320 17.02 8.50 22.47
CA THR A 320 18.19 7.67 22.80
C THR A 320 17.90 6.20 23.10
N SER A 321 16.65 5.74 23.14
CA SER A 321 16.35 4.29 23.27
C SER A 321 15.85 3.76 21.91
N THR A 322 16.80 3.45 21.10
CA THR A 322 16.75 2.71 19.85
C THR A 322 15.97 1.40 20.00
N TYR A 323 14.89 1.28 19.27
CA TYR A 323 14.28 0.09 18.64
C TYR A 323 14.75 -1.27 19.22
N ASP A 324 14.18 -1.71 20.34
CA ASP A 324 14.46 -3.04 20.92
C ASP A 324 13.84 -4.19 20.10
N SER A 325 13.03 -3.88 19.09
CA SER A 325 12.37 -4.88 18.25
C SER A 325 12.81 -4.72 16.79
N VAL A 326 13.47 -5.73 16.27
CA VAL A 326 13.89 -5.83 14.88
C VAL A 326 13.05 -6.92 14.20
N VAL A 327 12.50 -6.62 13.02
CA VAL A 327 11.85 -7.61 12.16
C VAL A 327 12.94 -8.40 11.45
N CYS A 328 12.91 -9.72 11.56
CA CYS A 328 13.87 -10.64 10.96
C CYS A 328 13.21 -11.62 9.98
N GLU A 329 14.02 -12.41 9.29
CA GLU A 329 13.55 -13.45 8.34
C GLU A 329 12.49 -14.38 8.95
N GLU A 330 12.65 -14.76 10.24
CA GLU A 330 11.70 -15.67 10.92
C GLU A 330 10.28 -15.08 11.04
N ASP A 331 10.18 -13.75 11.25
CA ASP A 331 8.90 -13.07 11.35
C ASP A 331 8.19 -13.07 9.98
N ILE A 332 8.92 -12.85 8.90
CA ILE A 332 8.42 -12.96 7.52
C ILE A 332 7.97 -14.38 7.23
N ALA A 333 8.81 -15.39 7.54
CA ALA A 333 8.46 -16.79 7.35
C ALA A 333 7.20 -17.20 8.14
N GLY A 334 7.00 -16.60 9.33
CA GLY A 334 5.80 -16.77 10.13
C GLY A 334 4.52 -16.22 9.47
N VAL A 335 4.62 -15.08 8.76
CA VAL A 335 3.52 -14.51 7.99
C VAL A 335 3.21 -15.36 6.76
N VAL A 336 4.23 -15.73 6.00
CA VAL A 336 4.09 -16.59 4.81
C VAL A 336 3.43 -17.93 5.19
N ALA A 337 3.86 -18.53 6.30
CA ALA A 337 3.25 -19.76 6.80
C ALA A 337 1.77 -19.58 7.18
N ALA A 338 1.40 -18.42 7.72
CA ALA A 338 0.01 -18.11 8.05
C ALA A 338 -0.88 -17.92 6.81
N TRP A 339 -0.35 -17.31 5.76
CA TRP A 339 -1.09 -17.04 4.52
C TRP A 339 -1.23 -18.31 3.65
N THR A 340 -0.16 -19.08 3.51
CA THR A 340 -0.11 -20.23 2.60
C THR A 340 -0.48 -21.54 3.26
N GLY A 341 -0.44 -21.62 4.60
CA GLY A 341 -0.55 -22.85 5.34
C GLY A 341 0.70 -23.75 5.27
N ILE A 342 1.77 -23.31 4.58
CA ILE A 342 3.01 -24.06 4.42
C ILE A 342 3.93 -23.72 5.61
N PRO A 343 4.42 -24.70 6.38
CA PRO A 343 5.28 -24.45 7.54
C PRO A 343 6.71 -24.06 7.11
N VAL A 344 6.87 -22.88 6.52
CA VAL A 344 8.14 -22.37 5.95
C VAL A 344 9.24 -22.29 7.02
N ASN A 345 8.86 -22.04 8.28
CA ASN A 345 9.79 -22.00 9.43
C ASN A 345 10.51 -23.35 9.72
N LYS A 346 9.99 -24.45 9.16
CA LYS A 346 10.58 -25.77 9.34
C LYS A 346 11.46 -26.22 8.17
N LEU A 347 11.43 -25.49 7.07
CA LEU A 347 12.29 -25.71 5.91
C LEU A 347 13.63 -24.99 6.10
N SER A 348 14.31 -25.25 7.24
CA SER A 348 15.67 -24.79 7.45
C SER A 348 16.61 -25.41 6.42
N LYS A 349 17.79 -24.82 6.22
CA LYS A 349 18.85 -25.36 5.32
C LYS A 349 19.10 -26.86 5.57
N THR A 350 18.94 -27.30 6.81
CA THR A 350 19.05 -28.73 7.22
C THR A 350 17.99 -29.64 6.63
N GLU A 351 16.79 -29.17 6.32
CA GLU A 351 15.74 -30.00 5.68
C GLU A 351 15.91 -30.03 4.16
N SER A 352 16.39 -28.96 3.55
CA SER A 352 16.80 -28.98 2.13
C SER A 352 17.95 -29.94 1.90
N GLU A 353 18.94 -29.99 2.81
CA GLU A 353 20.03 -30.98 2.79
C GLU A 353 19.50 -32.41 3.04
N LYS A 354 18.52 -32.59 3.93
CA LYS A 354 17.88 -33.89 4.16
C LYS A 354 17.07 -34.36 2.94
N LEU A 355 16.41 -33.43 2.22
CA LEU A 355 15.72 -33.75 0.98
C LEU A 355 16.70 -34.16 -0.14
N LEU A 356 17.84 -33.49 -0.26
CA LEU A 356 18.89 -33.88 -1.20
C LEU A 356 19.51 -35.25 -0.85
N LEU A 357 19.61 -35.58 0.44
CA LEU A 357 20.07 -36.88 0.92
C LEU A 357 18.97 -37.95 1.03
N MET A 358 17.73 -37.59 0.64
CA MET A 358 16.58 -38.50 0.76
C MET A 358 16.72 -39.72 -0.15
N GLU A 359 17.32 -39.55 -1.33
CA GLU A 359 17.60 -40.61 -2.30
C GLU A 359 18.56 -41.63 -1.71
N ASP A 360 19.67 -41.20 -1.12
CA ASP A 360 20.61 -42.04 -0.41
C ASP A 360 20.01 -42.75 0.79
N THR A 361 19.13 -42.06 1.51
CA THR A 361 18.42 -42.62 2.69
C THR A 361 17.39 -43.66 2.26
N LEU A 362 16.71 -43.49 1.14
CA LEU A 362 15.79 -44.47 0.57
C LEU A 362 16.57 -45.71 0.06
N HIS A 363 17.69 -45.52 -0.65
CA HIS A 363 18.55 -46.62 -1.08
C HIS A 363 19.11 -47.44 0.08
N SER A 364 19.38 -46.83 1.22
CA SER A 364 19.83 -47.56 2.42
C SER A 364 18.74 -48.44 3.07
N ARG A 365 17.48 -48.13 2.81
CA ARG A 365 16.32 -48.82 3.41
C ARG A 365 15.60 -49.79 2.45
N ILE A 366 15.76 -49.60 1.16
CA ILE A 366 15.11 -50.41 0.13
C ILE A 366 16.20 -51.20 -0.60
N ILE A 367 16.29 -52.46 -0.30
CA ILE A 367 17.27 -53.39 -0.90
C ILE A 367 16.65 -53.96 -2.19
N GLY A 368 17.35 -53.75 -3.33
CA GLY A 368 17.04 -54.49 -4.57
C GLY A 368 16.20 -53.75 -5.63
N GLN A 369 16.09 -52.44 -5.57
CA GLN A 369 15.48 -51.63 -6.64
C GLN A 369 16.48 -50.57 -7.16
N GLU A 370 17.61 -50.99 -7.68
CA GLU A 370 18.67 -50.10 -8.19
C GLU A 370 18.50 -49.73 -9.70
N GLN A 371 17.34 -49.98 -10.30
CA GLN A 371 17.02 -49.63 -11.70
C GLN A 371 16.00 -48.52 -11.78
#